data_98b1063f3dc26288aaa0cf1f0a101baf
#
_entry.id   98b1063f3dc26288aaa0cf1f0a101baf
#
_cell.length_a   1.000
_cell.length_b   1.000
_cell.length_c   1.000
_cell.angle_alpha   90.00
_cell.angle_beta   90.00
_cell.angle_gamma   90.00
#
_symmetry.space_group_name_H-M   'P 1'
#
loop_
_entity.id
_entity.type
_entity.pdbx_description
1 polymer ?
#
loop_
_entity_poly.entity_id
_entity_poly.type
_entity_poly.pdbx_seq_one_letter_code
_entity_poly.pdbx_strand_id
1 'polypeptide(L)'
;MNFKESPGNIDPARALIYLWEILDSHGNIVYRYVGKASGGAHRPRTQYKRNVINLLTGQPYRKSKPTKFRPIHRRMAQAVKAGETIRLSFICNVSPVEDINQLERYWQNFFGLRNG
;
A
#
# COMPACT_ATOMS: atom_id res chain seq x y z
N MET A 1 4.87 -9.81 -7.83
CA MET A 1 3.55 -9.20 -7.55
C MET A 1 3.21 -8.22 -8.66
N ASN A 2 2.11 -8.43 -9.32
CA ASN A 2 1.56 -7.47 -10.27
C ASN A 2 0.40 -6.74 -9.61
N PHE A 3 0.23 -5.45 -9.91
CA PHE A 3 -0.88 -4.67 -9.41
C PHE A 3 -1.37 -3.69 -10.47
N LYS A 4 -2.64 -3.31 -10.35
CA LYS A 4 -3.25 -2.29 -11.20
C LYS A 4 -3.15 -0.94 -10.50
N GLU A 5 -2.75 0.09 -11.24
CA GLU A 5 -2.67 1.45 -10.72
C GLU A 5 -3.76 2.29 -11.39
N SER A 6 -4.58 2.95 -10.56
CA SER A 6 -5.60 3.88 -11.06
C SER A 6 -4.96 5.26 -11.21
N PRO A 7 -5.01 5.86 -12.39
CA PRO A 7 -4.56 7.24 -12.56
C PRO A 7 -5.48 8.18 -11.76
N GLY A 8 -4.89 9.19 -11.11
CA GLY A 8 -5.63 10.19 -10.35
C GLY A 8 -5.13 11.57 -10.68
N ASN A 9 -5.80 12.59 -10.14
CA ASN A 9 -5.40 13.99 -10.29
C ASN A 9 -4.36 14.37 -9.25
N ILE A 10 -3.30 13.58 -9.10
CA ILE A 10 -2.21 13.82 -8.15
C ILE A 10 -0.89 14.00 -8.87
N ASP A 11 0.01 14.70 -8.22
CA ASP A 11 1.40 14.78 -8.66
C ASP A 11 2.20 13.64 -8.00
N PRO A 12 2.67 12.65 -8.76
CA PRO A 12 3.36 11.49 -8.18
C PRO A 12 4.74 11.84 -7.59
N ALA A 13 5.29 13.01 -7.90
CA ALA A 13 6.59 13.44 -7.36
C ALA A 13 6.47 14.07 -5.97
N ARG A 14 5.26 14.40 -5.53
CA ARG A 14 5.02 15.09 -4.26
C ARG A 14 4.48 14.14 -3.21
N ALA A 15 4.58 14.55 -1.93
CA ALA A 15 3.99 13.83 -0.82
C ALA A 15 2.51 13.51 -1.07
N LEU A 16 2.08 12.31 -0.71
CA LEU A 16 0.72 11.84 -1.00
C LEU A 16 0.24 10.80 0.01
N ILE A 17 -1.07 10.60 -0.01
CA ILE A 17 -1.75 9.50 0.68
C ILE A 17 -2.20 8.49 -0.38
N TYR A 18 -1.95 7.22 -0.15
CA TYR A 18 -2.29 6.16 -1.09
C TYR A 18 -3.20 5.10 -0.45
N LEU A 19 -3.86 4.33 -1.32
CA LEU A 19 -4.77 3.27 -0.94
C LEU A 19 -4.41 1.99 -1.68
N TRP A 20 -4.13 0.92 -0.93
CA TRP A 20 -4.08 -0.44 -1.45
C TRP A 20 -5.41 -1.13 -1.24
N GLU A 21 -5.92 -1.79 -2.28
CA GLU A 21 -7.12 -2.61 -2.19
C GLU A 21 -6.85 -3.97 -2.79
N ILE A 22 -7.42 -5.00 -2.16
CA ILE A 22 -7.39 -6.37 -2.68
C ILE A 22 -8.82 -6.77 -2.98
N LEU A 23 -9.04 -7.29 -4.20
CA LEU A 23 -10.35 -7.72 -4.68
C LEU A 23 -10.33 -9.22 -4.92
N ASP A 24 -11.40 -9.90 -4.51
CA ASP A 24 -11.57 -11.32 -4.77
C ASP A 24 -11.95 -11.59 -6.25
N SER A 25 -12.18 -12.86 -6.58
CA SER A 25 -12.54 -13.27 -7.95
C SER A 25 -13.88 -12.72 -8.42
N HIS A 26 -14.74 -12.27 -7.52
CA HIS A 26 -16.04 -11.65 -7.82
C HIS A 26 -15.98 -10.14 -7.89
N GLY A 27 -14.80 -9.54 -7.72
CA GLY A 27 -14.63 -8.09 -7.72
C GLY A 27 -14.98 -7.41 -6.41
N ASN A 28 -15.19 -8.16 -5.33
CA ASN A 28 -15.47 -7.60 -4.02
C ASN A 28 -14.16 -7.16 -3.35
N ILE A 29 -14.17 -5.99 -2.72
CA ILE A 29 -13.03 -5.53 -1.95
C ILE A 29 -12.99 -6.30 -0.63
N VAL A 30 -11.92 -7.07 -0.43
CA VAL A 30 -11.73 -7.91 0.75
C VAL A 30 -10.66 -7.38 1.71
N TYR A 31 -9.92 -6.36 1.28
CA TYR A 31 -8.89 -5.75 2.12
C TYR A 31 -8.58 -4.35 1.64
N ARG A 32 -8.34 -3.43 2.57
CA ARG A 32 -7.88 -2.05 2.30
C ARG A 32 -6.76 -1.67 3.23
N TYR A 33 -5.86 -0.85 2.72
CA TYR A 33 -4.77 -0.28 3.49
C TYR A 33 -4.51 1.14 3.01
N VAL A 34 -4.53 2.10 3.92
CA VAL A 34 -4.19 3.51 3.65
C VAL A 34 -2.80 3.77 4.20
N GLY A 35 -1.94 4.34 3.37
CA GLY A 35 -0.59 4.70 3.75
C GLY A 35 -0.21 6.10 3.31
N LYS A 36 0.96 6.52 3.74
CA LYS A 36 1.54 7.82 3.41
C LYS A 36 2.90 7.65 2.74
N ALA A 37 3.23 8.58 1.85
CA ALA A 37 4.52 8.62 1.20
C ALA A 37 5.00 10.07 1.11
N SER A 38 5.93 10.46 1.97
CA SER A 38 6.49 11.81 2.00
C SER A 38 7.29 12.12 0.74
N GLY A 39 7.90 11.11 0.12
CA GLY A 39 8.68 11.24 -1.11
C GLY A 39 7.92 10.98 -2.40
N GLY A 40 6.60 10.82 -2.35
CA GLY A 40 5.78 10.58 -3.53
C GLY A 40 5.52 9.11 -3.83
N ALA A 41 5.11 8.84 -5.07
CA ALA A 41 4.59 7.55 -5.49
C ALA A 41 5.63 6.42 -5.58
N HIS A 42 6.92 6.74 -5.57
CA HIS A 42 7.98 5.74 -5.69
C HIS A 42 7.85 4.64 -4.62
N ARG A 43 7.61 5.03 -3.37
CA ARG A 43 7.50 4.08 -2.26
C ARG A 43 6.37 3.07 -2.46
N PRO A 44 5.12 3.46 -2.66
CA PRO A 44 4.06 2.47 -2.88
C PRO A 44 4.24 1.68 -4.18
N ARG A 45 4.82 2.29 -5.23
CA ARG A 45 5.02 1.58 -6.50
C ARG A 45 6.08 0.50 -6.46
N THR A 46 7.14 0.67 -5.66
CA THR A 46 8.33 -0.20 -5.72
C THR A 46 8.59 -0.99 -4.45
N GLN A 47 8.45 -0.38 -3.26
CA GLN A 47 8.86 -1.03 -2.01
C GLN A 47 7.93 -2.18 -1.62
N TYR A 48 6.63 -2.03 -1.81
CA TYR A 48 5.69 -3.12 -1.51
C TYR A 48 5.93 -4.32 -2.39
N LYS A 49 6.09 -4.10 -3.68
CA LYS A 49 6.38 -5.16 -4.63
C LYS A 49 7.65 -5.93 -4.24
N ARG A 50 8.72 -5.22 -3.91
CA ARG A 50 9.99 -5.83 -3.49
C ARG A 50 9.80 -6.66 -2.22
N ASN A 51 9.12 -6.11 -1.21
CA ASN A 51 8.91 -6.80 0.06
C ASN A 51 8.05 -8.05 -0.10
N VAL A 52 7.02 -8.00 -0.93
CA VAL A 52 6.17 -9.15 -1.20
C VAL A 52 6.93 -10.24 -1.98
N ILE A 53 7.74 -9.85 -2.95
CA ILE A 53 8.59 -10.79 -3.69
C ILE A 53 9.59 -11.46 -2.74
N ASN A 54 10.22 -10.70 -1.86
CA ASN A 54 11.13 -11.25 -0.86
C ASN A 54 10.45 -12.26 0.06
N LEU A 55 9.24 -11.94 0.53
CA LEU A 55 8.47 -12.85 1.35
C LEU A 55 8.12 -14.15 0.59
N LEU A 56 7.69 -14.05 -0.65
CA LEU A 56 7.30 -15.20 -1.47
C LEU A 56 8.48 -16.08 -1.85
N THR A 57 9.68 -15.52 -1.98
CA THR A 57 10.89 -16.25 -2.41
C THR A 57 11.81 -16.64 -1.26
N GLY A 58 11.40 -16.40 -0.01
CA GLY A 58 12.20 -16.75 1.16
C GLY A 58 13.37 -15.82 1.42
N GLN A 59 13.39 -14.65 0.79
CA GLN A 59 14.40 -13.62 1.03
C GLN A 59 14.05 -12.81 2.28
N PRO A 60 15.06 -12.29 3.00
CA PRO A 60 14.78 -11.51 4.22
C PRO A 60 14.13 -10.16 3.91
N TYR A 61 13.31 -9.68 4.83
CA TYR A 61 12.76 -8.32 4.77
C TYR A 61 13.88 -7.27 4.78
N ARG A 62 14.76 -7.37 5.79
CA ARG A 62 15.99 -6.59 5.93
C ARG A 62 17.05 -7.47 6.59
N LYS A 63 18.34 -7.18 6.38
CA LYS A 63 19.43 -7.93 7.00
C LYS A 63 19.32 -7.95 8.53
N SER A 64 18.99 -6.81 9.15
CA SER A 64 18.86 -6.68 10.60
C SER A 64 17.52 -7.21 11.14
N LYS A 65 16.50 -7.36 10.29
CA LYS A 65 15.15 -7.80 10.68
C LYS A 65 14.57 -8.72 9.60
N PRO A 66 15.13 -9.93 9.45
CA PRO A 66 14.80 -10.77 8.30
C PRO A 66 13.35 -11.25 8.24
N THR A 67 12.66 -11.35 9.39
CA THR A 67 11.29 -11.87 9.46
C THR A 67 10.24 -10.80 9.76
N LYS A 68 10.61 -9.54 9.80
CA LYS A 68 9.71 -8.43 10.23
C LYS A 68 8.87 -7.86 9.10
N PHE A 69 8.34 -8.72 8.23
CA PHE A 69 7.33 -8.30 7.26
C PHE A 69 6.08 -7.79 7.96
N ARG A 70 5.52 -6.69 7.46
CA ARG A 70 4.29 -6.12 8.01
C ARG A 70 3.07 -6.95 7.60
N PRO A 71 1.96 -6.85 8.34
CA PRO A 71 0.71 -7.56 7.97
C PRO A 71 0.26 -7.30 6.53
N ILE A 72 0.41 -6.07 6.02
CA ILE A 72 0.09 -5.75 4.61
C ILE A 72 0.90 -6.59 3.62
N HIS A 73 2.19 -6.80 3.89
CA HIS A 73 3.04 -7.62 3.00
C HIS A 73 2.55 -9.07 2.98
N ARG A 74 2.19 -9.61 4.13
CA ARG A 74 1.68 -10.99 4.25
C ARG A 74 0.33 -11.15 3.56
N ARG A 75 -0.54 -10.15 3.68
CA ARG A 75 -1.86 -10.18 3.03
C ARG A 75 -1.72 -10.08 1.51
N MET A 76 -0.80 -9.23 1.01
CA MET A 76 -0.50 -9.13 -0.42
C MET A 76 0.09 -10.44 -0.97
N ALA A 77 1.01 -11.08 -0.23
CA ALA A 77 1.56 -12.37 -0.62
C ALA A 77 0.47 -13.44 -0.72
N GLN A 78 -0.47 -13.45 0.22
CA GLN A 78 -1.63 -14.32 0.17
C GLN A 78 -2.48 -14.06 -1.07
N ALA A 79 -2.70 -12.80 -1.40
CA ALA A 79 -3.45 -12.40 -2.60
C ALA A 79 -2.77 -12.89 -3.88
N VAL A 80 -1.45 -12.80 -3.97
CA VAL A 80 -0.68 -13.32 -5.11
C VAL A 80 -0.90 -14.82 -5.25
N LYS A 81 -0.80 -15.57 -4.16
CA LYS A 81 -1.00 -17.03 -4.17
C LYS A 81 -2.43 -17.41 -4.55
N ALA A 82 -3.41 -16.62 -4.12
CA ALA A 82 -4.83 -16.87 -4.38
C ALA A 82 -5.33 -16.34 -5.72
N GLY A 83 -4.49 -15.62 -6.46
CA GLY A 83 -4.89 -15.00 -7.72
C GLY A 83 -5.85 -13.84 -7.56
N GLU A 84 -5.86 -13.19 -6.40
CA GLU A 84 -6.67 -12.01 -6.13
C GLU A 84 -6.07 -10.78 -6.83
N THR A 85 -6.91 -9.79 -7.11
CA THR A 85 -6.49 -8.54 -7.74
C THR A 85 -5.97 -7.57 -6.69
N ILE A 86 -4.79 -7.00 -6.91
CA ILE A 86 -4.20 -5.95 -6.07
C ILE A 86 -4.27 -4.64 -6.85
N ARG A 87 -4.80 -3.59 -6.20
CA ARG A 87 -5.02 -2.29 -6.83
C ARG A 87 -4.44 -1.18 -5.96
N LEU A 88 -3.67 -0.27 -6.60
CA LEU A 88 -3.12 0.93 -5.97
C LEU A 88 -3.85 2.15 -6.50
N SER A 89 -4.30 3.02 -5.59
CA SER A 89 -4.89 4.31 -5.92
C SER A 89 -4.20 5.39 -5.10
N PHE A 90 -4.18 6.62 -5.65
CA PHE A 90 -3.67 7.78 -4.92
C PHE A 90 -4.85 8.65 -4.52
N ILE A 91 -4.99 8.91 -3.21
CA ILE A 91 -6.13 9.63 -2.68
C ILE A 91 -5.96 11.13 -2.91
N CYS A 92 -4.83 11.68 -2.46
CA CYS A 92 -4.53 13.11 -2.57
C CYS A 92 -3.05 13.37 -2.38
N ASN A 93 -2.60 14.54 -2.85
CA ASN A 93 -1.32 15.10 -2.43
C ASN A 93 -1.45 15.75 -1.05
N VAL A 94 -0.32 15.91 -0.40
CA VAL A 94 -0.21 16.59 0.90
C VAL A 94 0.48 17.92 0.69
N SER A 95 -0.17 19.02 1.08
CA SER A 95 0.46 20.33 0.94
C SER A 95 1.52 20.54 2.03
N PRO A 96 2.48 21.48 1.83
CA PRO A 96 3.53 21.73 2.83
C PRO A 96 3.03 22.19 4.18
N VAL A 97 1.79 22.72 4.25
CA VAL A 97 1.19 23.21 5.50
C VAL A 97 0.35 22.15 6.21
N GLU A 98 0.11 21.01 5.58
CA GLU A 98 -0.66 19.91 6.16
C GLU A 98 0.24 18.93 6.89
N ASP A 99 -0.29 18.34 7.99
CA ASP A 99 0.38 17.24 8.68
C ASP A 99 0.02 15.93 8.01
N ILE A 100 1.00 15.29 7.38
CA ILE A 100 0.80 14.05 6.64
C ILE A 100 0.30 12.91 7.55
N ASN A 101 0.70 12.89 8.82
CA ASN A 101 0.25 11.87 9.77
C ASN A 101 -1.23 12.03 10.11
N GLN A 102 -1.68 13.28 10.31
CA GLN A 102 -3.09 13.56 10.56
C GLN A 102 -3.94 13.24 9.34
N LEU A 103 -3.45 13.55 8.14
CA LEU A 103 -4.17 13.29 6.90
C LEU A 103 -4.28 11.80 6.63
N GLU A 104 -3.23 11.03 6.86
CA GLU A 104 -3.27 9.57 6.79
C GLU A 104 -4.32 8.99 7.73
N ARG A 105 -4.33 9.47 8.97
CA ARG A 105 -5.29 9.04 10.00
C ARG A 105 -6.73 9.39 9.63
N TYR A 106 -6.94 10.56 9.05
CA TYR A 106 -8.26 10.97 8.55
C TYR A 106 -8.79 9.96 7.52
N TRP A 107 -7.96 9.58 6.54
CA TRP A 107 -8.37 8.66 5.50
C TRP A 107 -8.53 7.23 6.00
N GLN A 108 -7.70 6.80 6.95
CA GLN A 108 -7.90 5.51 7.63
C GLN A 108 -9.27 5.47 8.32
N ASN A 109 -9.62 6.53 9.03
CA ASN A 109 -10.94 6.63 9.68
C ASN A 109 -12.08 6.67 8.66
N PHE A 110 -11.89 7.39 7.56
CA PHE A 110 -12.88 7.46 6.48
C PHE A 110 -13.24 6.08 5.94
N PHE A 111 -12.26 5.22 5.77
CA PHE A 111 -12.46 3.85 5.29
C PHE A 111 -12.77 2.84 6.42
N GLY A 112 -12.88 3.29 7.65
CA GLY A 112 -13.13 2.41 8.79
C GLY A 112 -11.94 1.50 9.14
N LEU A 113 -10.72 1.90 8.82
CA LEU A 113 -9.52 1.12 9.05
C LEU A 113 -8.90 1.48 10.39
N ARG A 114 -8.34 0.45 11.04
CA ARG A 114 -7.50 0.65 12.21
C ARG A 114 -6.05 0.67 11.82
N ASN A 115 -5.27 1.52 12.49
CA ASN A 115 -3.82 1.53 12.31
C ASN A 115 -3.26 0.19 12.81
N GLY A 116 -2.80 -0.58 11.91
CA GLY A 116 -2.12 -1.82 12.23
C GLY A 116 -0.63 -1.68 12.05
#